data_a816bee865e9d4eb1afd2ed8b07e062b
#
_entry.id   a816bee865e9d4eb1afd2ed8b07e062b
#
_cell.length_a   1.000
_cell.length_b   1.000
_cell.length_c   1.000
_cell.angle_alpha   90.00
_cell.angle_beta   90.00
_cell.angle_gamma   90.00
#
_symmetry.space_group_name_H-M   'P 1'
#
loop_
_entity.id
_entity.type
_entity.pdbx_description
1 polymer ?
#
loop_
_entity_poly.entity_id
_entity_poly.type
_entity_poly.pdbx_seq_one_letter_code
_entity_poly.pdbx_strand_id
1 'polypeptide(L)'
;YILGAGTGDFLNILTVIKINFAAMFCNQALPTSIGGDVVRVTLAGREGLTIGRAIRTVLLDRVTGLLSLIVLIAFTFIAVESYLPKEWPVQTIKVSSILILIIVFILFYNGKMLAPLLQKVAYLEWFGTFLREGSVLIREGKTIYYTISISIIIHSIGALCVWTLANDLGLEINYLSVLGFLPFISLAQLIPISIAGWGVREG
;
A
#
# COMPACT_ATOMS: atom_id res chain seq x y z
N TYR A 1 6.48 10.74 -5.31
CA TYR A 1 6.72 11.60 -4.13
C TYR A 1 7.70 10.90 -3.17
N ILE A 2 7.48 9.61 -2.88
CA ILE A 2 8.34 8.83 -1.97
C ILE A 2 9.76 8.65 -2.53
N LEU A 3 9.93 8.55 -3.86
CA LEU A 3 11.23 8.40 -4.52
C LEU A 3 12.20 9.57 -4.29
N GLY A 4 11.74 10.71 -3.80
CA GLY A 4 12.55 11.87 -3.50
C GLY A 4 12.65 12.26 -2.03
N ALA A 5 11.84 11.69 -1.16
CA ALA A 5 11.79 12.09 0.24
C ALA A 5 13.04 11.65 0.99
N GLY A 6 13.76 12.60 1.56
CA GLY A 6 14.76 12.34 2.61
C GLY A 6 16.23 12.28 2.20
N THR A 7 16.64 12.44 0.92
CA THR A 7 18.05 12.27 0.53
C THR A 7 18.58 13.16 -0.59
N GLY A 8 17.81 14.16 -1.05
CA GLY A 8 18.31 15.15 -2.02
C GLY A 8 18.38 14.72 -3.50
N ASP A 9 18.32 13.42 -3.81
CA ASP A 9 18.28 12.94 -5.20
C ASP A 9 16.83 12.77 -5.63
N PHE A 10 16.26 13.80 -6.22
CA PHE A 10 14.90 13.78 -6.74
C PHE A 10 14.89 13.29 -8.18
N LEU A 11 14.23 12.15 -8.44
CA LEU A 11 13.84 11.84 -9.81
C LEU A 11 12.81 12.85 -10.31
N ASN A 12 12.98 13.29 -11.56
CA ASN A 12 12.00 14.16 -12.19
C ASN A 12 10.61 13.48 -12.15
N ILE A 13 9.56 14.25 -11.89
CA ILE A 13 8.19 13.74 -11.81
C ILE A 13 7.76 13.00 -13.08
N LEU A 14 8.19 13.47 -14.26
CA LEU A 14 7.93 12.78 -15.53
C LEU A 14 8.60 11.41 -15.60
N THR A 15 9.82 11.28 -15.07
CA THR A 15 10.52 10.00 -14.97
C THR A 15 9.77 9.04 -14.05
N VAL A 16 9.32 9.53 -12.89
CA VAL A 16 8.52 8.72 -11.94
C VAL A 16 7.22 8.25 -12.58
N ILE A 17 6.52 9.12 -13.31
CA ILE A 17 5.30 8.77 -14.05
C ILE A 17 5.60 7.68 -15.07
N LYS A 18 6.64 7.83 -15.91
CA LYS A 18 7.04 6.83 -16.92
C LYS A 18 7.35 5.46 -16.28
N ILE A 19 8.11 5.46 -15.17
CA ILE A 19 8.44 4.23 -14.42
C ILE A 19 7.16 3.55 -13.92
N ASN A 20 6.21 4.31 -13.36
CA ASN A 20 4.96 3.74 -12.86
C ASN A 20 4.09 3.18 -13.99
N PHE A 21 3.95 3.88 -15.12
CA PHE A 21 3.20 3.36 -16.28
C PHE A 21 3.84 2.09 -16.84
N ALA A 22 5.16 2.05 -16.99
CA ALA A 22 5.87 0.85 -17.42
C ALA A 22 5.64 -0.33 -16.44
N ALA A 23 5.69 -0.07 -15.14
CA ALA A 23 5.41 -1.07 -14.12
C ALA A 23 3.96 -1.58 -14.16
N MET A 24 2.99 -0.67 -14.33
CA MET A 24 1.57 -1.03 -14.49
C MET A 24 1.35 -1.91 -15.72
N PHE A 25 1.95 -1.56 -16.86
CA PHE A 25 1.89 -2.38 -18.06
C PHE A 25 2.47 -3.78 -17.84
N CYS A 26 3.65 -3.87 -17.20
CA CYS A 26 4.27 -5.15 -16.89
C CYS A 26 3.46 -5.99 -15.90
N ASN A 27 2.77 -5.37 -14.94
CA ASN A 27 1.86 -6.08 -14.03
C ASN A 27 0.66 -6.71 -14.75
N GLN A 28 0.23 -6.14 -15.88
CA GLN A 28 -0.84 -6.73 -16.69
C GLN A 28 -0.32 -7.87 -17.59
N ALA A 29 0.93 -7.76 -18.05
CA ALA A 29 1.55 -8.73 -18.96
C ALA A 29 2.19 -9.91 -18.24
N LEU A 30 2.67 -9.74 -17.02
CA LEU A 30 3.37 -10.77 -16.25
C LEU A 30 2.41 -11.46 -15.27
N PRO A 31 2.48 -12.79 -15.16
CA PRO A 31 1.62 -13.55 -14.24
C PRO A 31 2.08 -13.44 -12.76
N THR A 32 2.67 -12.31 -12.37
CA THR A 32 3.15 -12.09 -11.00
C THR A 32 2.79 -10.69 -10.52
N SER A 33 2.27 -10.58 -9.31
CA SER A 33 1.99 -9.29 -8.65
C SER A 33 3.26 -8.49 -8.33
N ILE A 34 4.44 -9.12 -8.40
CA ILE A 34 5.74 -8.52 -8.08
C ILE A 34 6.44 -7.99 -9.33
N GLY A 35 6.00 -8.40 -10.54
CA GLY A 35 6.67 -8.03 -11.79
C GLY A 35 6.83 -6.53 -12.00
N GLY A 36 5.81 -5.75 -11.73
CA GLY A 36 5.88 -4.30 -11.82
C GLY A 36 6.83 -3.66 -10.78
N ASP A 37 6.95 -4.24 -9.58
CA ASP A 37 7.89 -3.73 -8.59
C ASP A 37 9.34 -3.96 -9.01
N VAL A 38 9.63 -5.11 -9.62
CA VAL A 38 10.95 -5.39 -10.23
C VAL A 38 11.26 -4.37 -11.33
N VAL A 39 10.29 -4.06 -12.18
CA VAL A 39 10.44 -3.04 -13.22
C VAL A 39 10.68 -1.65 -12.60
N ARG A 40 9.94 -1.27 -11.56
CA ARG A 40 10.15 0.01 -10.83
C ARG A 40 11.56 0.10 -10.27
N VAL A 41 12.04 -0.94 -9.60
CA VAL A 41 13.40 -1.00 -9.03
C VAL A 41 14.46 -0.90 -10.13
N THR A 42 14.29 -1.66 -11.21
CA THR A 42 15.27 -1.70 -12.32
C THR A 42 15.35 -0.36 -13.05
N LEU A 43 14.20 0.24 -13.37
CA LEU A 43 14.16 1.53 -14.05
C LEU A 43 14.64 2.66 -13.15
N ALA A 44 14.29 2.67 -11.85
CA ALA A 44 14.82 3.64 -10.90
C ALA A 44 16.34 3.52 -10.76
N GLY A 45 16.88 2.30 -10.80
CA GLY A 45 18.33 2.06 -10.83
C GLY A 45 19.01 2.63 -12.07
N ARG A 46 18.38 2.56 -13.26
CA ARG A 46 18.89 3.18 -14.49
C ARG A 46 18.90 4.71 -14.43
N GLU A 47 18.04 5.31 -13.65
CA GLU A 47 17.96 6.76 -13.42
C GLU A 47 18.90 7.23 -12.27
N GLY A 48 19.79 6.35 -11.80
CA GLY A 48 20.86 6.71 -10.85
C GLY A 48 20.58 6.35 -9.38
N LEU A 49 19.43 5.76 -9.03
CA LEU A 49 19.23 5.28 -7.68
C LEU A 49 19.99 3.97 -7.43
N THR A 50 20.58 3.82 -6.24
CA THR A 50 21.10 2.50 -5.84
C THR A 50 19.97 1.48 -5.72
N ILE A 51 20.22 0.23 -6.11
CA ILE A 51 19.22 -0.85 -6.07
C ILE A 51 18.59 -0.98 -4.67
N GLY A 52 19.42 -0.95 -3.62
CA GLY A 52 18.95 -1.03 -2.24
C GLY A 52 17.99 0.11 -1.87
N ARG A 53 18.25 1.33 -2.34
CA ARG A 53 17.35 2.48 -2.14
C ARG A 53 16.06 2.33 -2.95
N ALA A 54 16.16 1.91 -4.20
CA ALA A 54 14.99 1.68 -5.04
C ALA A 54 14.04 0.62 -4.42
N ILE A 55 14.59 -0.48 -3.90
CA ILE A 55 13.81 -1.51 -3.19
C ILE A 55 13.12 -0.92 -1.95
N ARG A 56 13.86 -0.20 -1.08
CA ARG A 56 13.25 0.40 0.12
C ARG A 56 12.14 1.38 -0.21
N THR A 57 12.31 2.18 -1.26
CA THR A 57 11.29 3.13 -1.70
C THR A 57 10.02 2.43 -2.18
N VAL A 58 10.15 1.35 -2.97
CA VAL A 58 9.01 0.55 -3.41
C VAL A 58 8.31 -0.10 -2.22
N LEU A 59 9.06 -0.59 -1.23
CA LEU A 59 8.47 -1.16 -0.01
C LEU A 59 7.77 -0.11 0.86
N LEU A 60 8.33 1.10 0.99
CA LEU A 60 7.67 2.20 1.70
C LEU A 60 6.36 2.60 1.02
N ASP A 61 6.34 2.63 -0.32
CA ASP A 61 5.13 2.86 -1.10
C ASP A 61 4.06 1.77 -0.82
N ARG A 62 4.47 0.51 -0.73
CA ARG A 62 3.59 -0.60 -0.35
C ARG A 62 3.05 -0.47 1.08
N VAL A 63 3.91 -0.13 2.04
CA VAL A 63 3.50 0.07 3.44
C VAL A 63 2.51 1.22 3.55
N THR A 64 2.74 2.35 2.89
CA THR A 64 1.81 3.48 2.91
C THR A 64 0.48 3.17 2.22
N GLY A 65 0.50 2.38 1.14
CA GLY A 65 -0.70 1.87 0.49
C GLY A 65 -1.50 0.96 1.42
N LEU A 66 -0.84 0.02 2.11
CA LEU A 66 -1.47 -0.85 3.11
C LEU A 66 -2.08 -0.06 4.27
N LEU A 67 -1.37 0.93 4.80
CA LEU A 67 -1.88 1.80 5.85
C LEU A 67 -3.16 2.51 5.39
N SER A 68 -3.18 2.98 4.14
CA SER A 68 -4.37 3.64 3.57
C SER A 68 -5.56 2.69 3.44
N LEU A 69 -5.34 1.42 3.05
CA LEU A 69 -6.38 0.40 3.02
C LEU A 69 -6.95 0.12 4.42
N ILE A 70 -6.08 -0.01 5.43
CA ILE A 70 -6.52 -0.27 6.80
C ILE A 70 -7.29 0.94 7.37
N VAL A 71 -6.86 2.16 7.05
CA VAL A 71 -7.62 3.39 7.38
C VAL A 71 -8.99 3.35 6.72
N LEU A 72 -9.06 2.99 5.45
CA LEU A 72 -10.32 2.93 4.71
C LEU A 72 -11.27 1.87 5.31
N ILE A 73 -10.75 0.68 5.65
CA ILE A 73 -11.50 -0.37 6.37
C ILE A 73 -12.07 0.18 7.67
N ALA A 74 -11.27 0.87 8.47
CA ALA A 74 -11.72 1.41 9.76
C ALA A 74 -12.88 2.42 9.60
N PHE A 75 -12.86 3.24 8.54
CA PHE A 75 -13.92 4.21 8.25
C PHE A 75 -15.18 3.59 7.66
N THR A 76 -15.04 2.60 6.76
CA THR A 76 -16.19 2.00 6.05
C THR A 76 -16.76 0.78 6.78
N PHE A 77 -16.14 0.36 7.86
CA PHE A 77 -16.50 -0.84 8.61
C PHE A 77 -17.98 -0.88 9.03
N ILE A 78 -18.53 0.26 9.47
CA ILE A 78 -19.94 0.37 9.88
C ILE A 78 -20.89 0.02 8.72
N ALA A 79 -20.53 0.41 7.50
CA ALA A 79 -21.34 0.13 6.31
C ALA A 79 -21.27 -1.35 5.87
N VAL A 80 -20.16 -2.03 6.18
CA VAL A 80 -19.90 -3.42 5.79
C VAL A 80 -20.40 -4.41 6.84
N GLU A 81 -20.44 -4.02 8.12
CA GLU A 81 -20.80 -4.89 9.25
C GLU A 81 -22.15 -5.59 9.06
N SER A 82 -23.14 -4.91 8.47
CA SER A 82 -24.48 -5.47 8.22
C SER A 82 -24.50 -6.58 7.15
N TYR A 83 -23.49 -6.67 6.31
CA TYR A 83 -23.38 -7.67 5.24
C TYR A 83 -22.47 -8.85 5.62
N LEU A 84 -21.74 -8.74 6.74
CA LEU A 84 -20.87 -9.83 7.20
C LEU A 84 -21.67 -10.91 7.91
N PRO A 85 -21.31 -12.19 7.75
CA PRO A 85 -21.90 -13.27 8.51
C PRO A 85 -21.77 -13.01 10.02
N LYS A 86 -22.84 -13.30 10.77
CA LYS A 86 -22.88 -13.07 12.23
C LYS A 86 -21.84 -13.88 13.00
N GLU A 87 -21.41 -15.00 12.40
CA GLU A 87 -20.37 -15.86 12.96
C GLU A 87 -18.95 -15.26 12.84
N TRP A 88 -18.78 -14.28 11.99
CA TRP A 88 -17.46 -13.65 11.81
C TRP A 88 -17.09 -12.82 13.04
N PRO A 89 -15.84 -12.91 13.50
CA PRO A 89 -15.36 -12.17 14.66
C PRO A 89 -15.11 -10.70 14.30
N VAL A 90 -16.17 -9.99 13.93
CA VAL A 90 -16.17 -8.62 13.40
C VAL A 90 -15.44 -7.66 14.33
N GLN A 91 -15.68 -7.75 15.65
CA GLN A 91 -14.99 -6.93 16.64
C GLN A 91 -13.48 -7.25 16.70
N THR A 92 -13.12 -8.52 16.56
CA THR A 92 -11.71 -8.93 16.55
C THR A 92 -10.99 -8.37 15.32
N ILE A 93 -11.61 -8.40 14.14
CA ILE A 93 -11.08 -7.82 12.90
C ILE A 93 -10.86 -6.31 13.06
N LYS A 94 -11.85 -5.61 13.62
CA LYS A 94 -11.76 -4.16 13.87
C LYS A 94 -10.64 -3.83 14.84
N VAL A 95 -10.59 -4.49 15.98
CA VAL A 95 -9.57 -4.25 17.01
C VAL A 95 -8.18 -4.59 16.48
N SER A 96 -8.00 -5.72 15.80
CA SER A 96 -6.71 -6.11 15.21
C SER A 96 -6.24 -5.12 14.15
N SER A 97 -7.13 -4.61 13.30
CA SER A 97 -6.79 -3.58 12.30
C SER A 97 -6.27 -2.30 12.95
N ILE A 98 -6.94 -1.82 14.00
CA ILE A 98 -6.50 -0.65 14.75
C ILE A 98 -5.16 -0.91 15.46
N LEU A 99 -4.98 -2.09 16.07
CA LEU A 99 -3.72 -2.45 16.72
C LEU A 99 -2.56 -2.51 15.72
N ILE A 100 -2.76 -3.09 14.54
CA ILE A 100 -1.76 -3.11 13.47
C ILE A 100 -1.37 -1.70 13.05
N LEU A 101 -2.35 -0.79 12.86
CA LEU A 101 -2.07 0.62 12.55
C LEU A 101 -1.21 1.27 13.62
N ILE A 102 -1.57 1.08 14.89
CA ILE A 102 -0.84 1.65 16.02
C ILE A 102 0.58 1.09 16.08
N ILE A 103 0.76 -0.23 15.96
CA ILE A 103 2.08 -0.88 15.99
C ILE A 103 2.96 -0.37 14.85
N VAL A 104 2.45 -0.35 13.62
CA VAL A 104 3.20 0.13 12.46
C VAL A 104 3.54 1.60 12.62
N PHE A 105 2.59 2.43 13.09
CA PHE A 105 2.84 3.84 13.36
C PHE A 105 3.95 4.04 14.41
N ILE A 106 3.88 3.33 15.55
CA ILE A 106 4.90 3.42 16.60
C ILE A 106 6.26 2.97 16.10
N LEU A 107 6.32 1.87 15.33
CA LEU A 107 7.55 1.33 14.77
C LEU A 107 8.24 2.33 13.85
N PHE A 108 7.50 2.90 12.91
CA PHE A 108 8.05 3.90 11.98
C PHE A 108 8.30 5.25 12.66
N TYR A 109 7.45 5.72 13.56
CA TYR A 109 7.67 6.97 14.28
C TYR A 109 8.97 6.93 15.09
N ASN A 110 9.28 5.79 15.72
CA ASN A 110 10.50 5.56 16.47
C ASN A 110 11.67 5.03 15.61
N GLY A 111 11.50 4.92 14.29
CA GLY A 111 12.50 4.35 13.38
C GLY A 111 13.87 5.01 13.47
N LYS A 112 13.95 6.34 13.70
CA LYS A 112 15.23 7.04 13.92
C LYS A 112 15.96 6.55 15.19
N MET A 113 15.23 6.18 16.23
CA MET A 113 15.80 5.69 17.49
C MET A 113 16.15 4.20 17.40
N LEU A 114 15.35 3.42 16.69
CA LEU A 114 15.54 1.98 16.52
C LEU A 114 16.64 1.64 15.50
N ALA A 115 16.80 2.46 14.45
CA ALA A 115 17.77 2.24 13.38
C ALA A 115 19.20 1.99 13.89
N PRO A 116 19.79 2.81 14.77
CA PRO A 116 21.17 2.59 15.23
C PRO A 116 21.34 1.33 16.08
N LEU A 117 20.28 0.84 16.71
CA LEU A 117 20.29 -0.42 17.43
C LEU A 117 20.32 -1.60 16.47
N LEU A 118 19.49 -1.55 15.43
CA LEU A 118 19.41 -2.59 14.41
C LEU A 118 20.64 -2.62 13.51
N GLN A 119 21.23 -1.47 13.21
CA GLN A 119 22.43 -1.36 12.37
C GLN A 119 23.69 -1.95 13.03
N LYS A 120 23.69 -2.21 14.35
CA LYS A 120 24.77 -2.93 15.01
C LYS A 120 24.86 -4.40 14.61
N VAL A 121 23.80 -4.92 14.03
CA VAL A 121 23.68 -6.33 13.58
C VAL A 121 23.66 -6.34 12.07
N ALA A 122 24.69 -6.90 11.44
CA ALA A 122 24.94 -6.79 10.01
C ALA A 122 23.75 -7.19 9.12
N TYR A 123 23.00 -8.24 9.48
CA TYR A 123 21.81 -8.67 8.72
C TYR A 123 20.56 -7.80 8.97
N LEU A 124 20.57 -6.91 9.97
CA LEU A 124 19.48 -5.98 10.29
C LEU A 124 19.76 -4.54 9.83
N GLU A 125 20.96 -4.24 9.33
CA GLU A 125 21.37 -2.91 8.87
C GLU A 125 20.41 -2.36 7.82
N TRP A 126 20.04 -3.19 6.84
CA TRP A 126 19.11 -2.82 5.78
C TRP A 126 17.73 -2.44 6.36
N PHE A 127 17.22 -3.23 7.31
CA PHE A 127 15.94 -2.98 7.96
C PHE A 127 15.98 -1.73 8.85
N GLY A 128 17.08 -1.49 9.56
CA GLY A 128 17.30 -0.26 10.31
C GLY A 128 17.26 0.97 9.39
N THR A 129 17.88 0.90 8.21
CA THR A 129 17.86 1.97 7.22
C THR A 129 16.44 2.20 6.69
N PHE A 130 15.70 1.13 6.39
CA PHE A 130 14.29 1.17 5.97
C PHE A 130 13.40 1.87 6.99
N LEU A 131 13.51 1.51 8.28
CA LEU A 131 12.75 2.16 9.36
C LEU A 131 13.12 3.63 9.52
N ARG A 132 14.39 3.98 9.36
CA ARG A 132 14.86 5.38 9.42
C ARG A 132 14.25 6.20 8.29
N GLU A 133 14.28 5.72 7.06
CA GLU A 133 13.68 6.37 5.90
C GLU A 133 12.16 6.54 6.08
N GLY A 134 11.46 5.51 6.53
CA GLY A 134 10.03 5.58 6.83
C GLY A 134 9.70 6.54 7.98
N SER A 135 10.59 6.66 8.99
CA SER A 135 10.40 7.63 10.07
C SER A 135 10.49 9.08 9.60
N VAL A 136 11.31 9.35 8.59
CA VAL A 136 11.36 10.69 7.97
C VAL A 136 10.03 11.02 7.33
N LEU A 137 9.46 10.10 6.54
CA LEU A 137 8.16 10.28 5.89
C LEU A 137 7.03 10.58 6.88
N ILE A 138 6.97 9.83 7.99
CA ILE A 138 5.94 10.04 9.01
C ILE A 138 6.13 11.37 9.73
N ARG A 139 7.36 11.73 10.07
CA ARG A 139 7.66 12.97 10.80
C ARG A 139 7.49 14.23 9.94
N GLU A 140 7.64 14.14 8.63
CA GLU A 140 7.37 15.23 7.70
C GLU A 140 5.88 15.56 7.59
N GLY A 141 4.99 14.84 8.23
CA GLY A 141 3.55 15.05 8.35
C GLY A 141 2.83 15.35 7.03
N LYS A 142 3.29 16.34 6.26
CA LYS A 142 2.72 16.70 4.96
C LYS A 142 2.81 15.56 3.95
N THR A 143 3.98 14.93 3.84
CA THR A 143 4.21 13.86 2.87
C THR A 143 3.30 12.66 3.12
N ILE A 144 3.22 12.20 4.36
CA ILE A 144 2.36 11.06 4.74
C ILE A 144 0.88 11.40 4.55
N TYR A 145 0.45 12.63 4.93
CA TYR A 145 -0.91 13.09 4.72
C TYR A 145 -1.31 13.06 3.24
N TYR A 146 -0.49 13.67 2.35
CA TYR A 146 -0.77 13.65 0.91
C TYR A 146 -0.76 12.23 0.34
N THR A 147 0.16 11.37 0.76
CA THR A 147 0.25 9.99 0.26
C THR A 147 -0.98 9.19 0.66
N ILE A 148 -1.42 9.27 1.91
CA ILE A 148 -2.64 8.59 2.39
C ILE A 148 -3.87 9.15 1.67
N SER A 149 -4.00 10.48 1.56
CA SER A 149 -5.15 11.10 0.89
C SER A 149 -5.25 10.68 -0.58
N ILE A 150 -4.14 10.69 -1.31
CA ILE A 150 -4.11 10.23 -2.71
C ILE A 150 -4.47 8.75 -2.80
N SER A 151 -3.96 7.90 -1.90
CA SER A 151 -4.31 6.48 -1.87
C SER A 151 -5.80 6.26 -1.61
N ILE A 152 -6.40 6.98 -0.67
CA ILE A 152 -7.85 6.93 -0.41
C ILE A 152 -8.64 7.35 -1.66
N ILE A 153 -8.22 8.41 -2.34
CA ILE A 153 -8.87 8.86 -3.58
C ILE A 153 -8.79 7.76 -4.66
N ILE A 154 -7.63 7.14 -4.85
CA ILE A 154 -7.44 6.05 -5.83
C ILE A 154 -8.37 4.88 -5.51
N HIS A 155 -8.44 4.45 -4.25
CA HIS A 155 -9.34 3.37 -3.83
C HIS A 155 -10.82 3.76 -3.99
N SER A 156 -11.17 5.02 -3.69
CA SER A 156 -12.55 5.52 -3.88
C SER A 156 -12.97 5.54 -5.36
N ILE A 157 -12.05 5.93 -6.26
CA ILE A 157 -12.30 5.88 -7.71
C ILE A 157 -12.46 4.44 -8.17
N GLY A 158 -11.60 3.53 -7.70
CA GLY A 158 -11.74 2.09 -7.98
C GLY A 158 -13.09 1.52 -7.52
N ALA A 159 -13.52 1.90 -6.31
CA ALA A 159 -14.83 1.51 -5.79
C ALA A 159 -15.98 2.09 -6.64
N LEU A 160 -15.85 3.33 -7.11
CA LEU A 160 -16.83 3.96 -7.98
C LEU A 160 -16.97 3.21 -9.31
N CYS A 161 -15.85 2.79 -9.91
CA CYS A 161 -15.88 1.99 -11.14
C CYS A 161 -16.59 0.64 -10.93
N VAL A 162 -16.31 -0.06 -9.83
CA VAL A 162 -16.98 -1.34 -9.53
C VAL A 162 -18.45 -1.11 -9.24
N TRP A 163 -18.79 -0.08 -8.49
CA TRP A 163 -20.18 0.26 -8.16
C TRP A 163 -21.01 0.62 -9.39
N THR A 164 -20.46 1.40 -10.33
CA THR A 164 -21.16 1.73 -11.58
C THR A 164 -21.41 0.48 -12.42
N LEU A 165 -20.41 -0.38 -12.57
CA LEU A 165 -20.57 -1.66 -13.29
C LEU A 165 -21.61 -2.57 -12.63
N ALA A 166 -21.63 -2.65 -11.29
CA ALA A 166 -22.62 -3.44 -10.57
C ALA A 166 -24.05 -2.94 -10.81
N ASN A 167 -24.26 -1.62 -10.77
CA ASN A 167 -25.57 -1.03 -11.05
C ASN A 167 -26.01 -1.24 -12.51
N ASP A 168 -25.10 -1.16 -13.47
CA ASP A 168 -25.39 -1.44 -14.88
C ASP A 168 -25.82 -2.91 -15.11
N LEU A 169 -25.33 -3.82 -14.25
CA LEU A 169 -25.73 -5.22 -14.21
C LEU A 169 -27.04 -5.47 -13.43
N GLY A 170 -27.68 -4.41 -12.91
CA GLY A 170 -28.92 -4.50 -12.15
C GLY A 170 -28.75 -4.95 -10.69
N LEU A 171 -27.53 -4.89 -10.16
CA LEU A 171 -27.24 -5.19 -8.76
C LEU A 171 -27.44 -3.91 -7.92
N GLU A 172 -28.44 -3.92 -7.04
CA GLU A 172 -28.71 -2.81 -6.11
C GLU A 172 -27.74 -2.86 -4.92
N ILE A 173 -26.50 -2.41 -5.12
CA ILE A 173 -25.45 -2.39 -4.08
C ILE A 173 -25.18 -0.95 -3.67
N ASN A 174 -25.04 -0.70 -2.37
CA ASN A 174 -24.65 0.60 -1.86
C ASN A 174 -23.16 0.86 -2.14
N TYR A 175 -22.82 2.09 -2.61
CA TYR A 175 -21.43 2.51 -2.84
C TYR A 175 -20.53 2.31 -1.61
N LEU A 176 -21.01 2.65 -0.41
CA LEU A 176 -20.21 2.49 0.82
C LEU A 176 -19.89 1.02 1.12
N SER A 177 -20.76 0.09 0.75
CA SER A 177 -20.50 -1.34 0.87
C SER A 177 -19.39 -1.77 -0.08
N VAL A 178 -19.43 -1.33 -1.34
CA VAL A 178 -18.35 -1.59 -2.31
C VAL A 178 -17.03 -1.01 -1.82
N LEU A 179 -17.05 0.25 -1.38
CA LEU A 179 -15.87 0.94 -0.84
C LEU A 179 -15.29 0.22 0.39
N GLY A 180 -16.13 -0.40 1.20
CA GLY A 180 -15.71 -1.15 2.38
C GLY A 180 -15.17 -2.54 2.07
N PHE A 181 -15.74 -3.25 1.08
CA PHE A 181 -15.28 -4.60 0.71
C PHE A 181 -14.00 -4.59 -0.13
N LEU A 182 -13.82 -3.62 -1.03
CA LEU A 182 -12.65 -3.55 -1.91
C LEU A 182 -11.29 -3.60 -1.18
N PRO A 183 -11.10 -2.92 -0.03
CA PRO A 183 -9.85 -3.04 0.73
C PRO A 183 -9.55 -4.46 1.18
N PHE A 184 -10.56 -5.24 1.61
CA PHE A 184 -10.38 -6.65 1.99
C PHE A 184 -9.92 -7.49 0.79
N ILE A 185 -10.54 -7.30 -0.37
CA ILE A 185 -10.15 -7.97 -1.62
C ILE A 185 -8.72 -7.59 -1.98
N SER A 186 -8.35 -6.30 -1.87
CA SER A 186 -7.00 -5.82 -2.15
C SER A 186 -5.96 -6.42 -1.20
N LEU A 187 -6.29 -6.57 0.08
CA LEU A 187 -5.42 -7.25 1.06
C LEU A 187 -5.27 -8.74 0.74
N ALA A 188 -6.35 -9.42 0.36
CA ALA A 188 -6.30 -10.82 -0.04
C ALA A 188 -5.41 -11.07 -1.26
N GLN A 189 -5.39 -10.12 -2.22
CA GLN A 189 -4.52 -10.18 -3.40
C GLN A 189 -3.02 -10.04 -3.09
N LEU A 190 -2.65 -9.51 -1.91
CA LEU A 190 -1.25 -9.44 -1.49
C LEU A 190 -0.68 -10.79 -1.08
N ILE A 191 -1.55 -11.73 -0.71
CA ILE A 191 -1.13 -13.09 -0.37
C ILE A 191 -0.82 -13.80 -1.71
N PRO A 192 0.41 -14.27 -1.95
CA PRO A 192 0.80 -14.87 -3.24
C PRO A 192 0.26 -16.30 -3.38
N ILE A 193 -1.05 -16.48 -3.19
CA ILE A 193 -1.73 -17.79 -3.32
C ILE A 193 -2.10 -18.07 -4.78
N SER A 194 -2.16 -17.03 -5.61
CA SER A 194 -2.59 -17.15 -6.99
C SER A 194 -1.68 -16.40 -7.97
N ILE A 195 -1.64 -16.87 -9.20
CA ILE A 195 -0.91 -16.21 -10.30
C ILE A 195 -1.64 -14.90 -10.64
N ALA A 196 -0.99 -13.75 -10.43
CA ALA A 196 -1.52 -12.40 -10.71
C ALA A 196 -2.88 -12.05 -10.03
N GLY A 197 -3.24 -12.73 -8.93
CA GLY A 197 -4.52 -12.51 -8.25
C GLY A 197 -5.72 -13.22 -8.91
N TRP A 198 -5.51 -14.00 -9.96
CA TRP A 198 -6.56 -14.77 -10.61
C TRP A 198 -7.13 -15.84 -9.65
N GLY A 199 -8.43 -15.91 -9.56
CA GLY A 199 -9.14 -16.81 -8.65
C GLY A 199 -9.43 -16.20 -7.27
N VAL A 200 -8.62 -15.26 -6.78
CA VAL A 200 -8.88 -14.54 -5.51
C VAL A 200 -9.75 -13.29 -5.74
N ARG A 201 -9.69 -12.73 -6.95
CA ARG A 201 -10.48 -11.56 -7.32
C ARG A 201 -11.89 -11.93 -7.80
N GLU A 202 -12.04 -13.11 -8.36
CA GLU A 202 -13.29 -13.63 -8.93
C GLU A 202 -14.10 -14.47 -7.93
N GLY A 203 -13.54 -14.89 -6.82
CA GLY A 203 -14.17 -15.65 -5.74
C GLY A 203 -14.68 -14.76 -4.64
#